data_0804e30ab1f51047368e8b4ebda039b8
#
_entry.id   0804e30ab1f51047368e8b4ebda039b8
#
_cell.length_a   1.000
_cell.length_b   1.000
_cell.length_c   1.000
_cell.angle_alpha   90.00
_cell.angle_beta   90.00
_cell.angle_gamma   90.00
#
_symmetry.space_group_name_H-M   'P 1'
#
loop_
_entity.id
_entity.type
_entity.pdbx_description
1 polymer ?
#
loop_
_entity_poly.entity_id
_entity_poly.type
_entity_poly.pdbx_seq_one_letter_code
_entity_poly.pdbx_strand_id
1 'polypeptide(L)'
;MDIVVEINNLGMKYHSMNGEITALENINLTVKKGEFLSIVGPSGCGKSTLLSLIAGLVLPSFGSILVDGKEVTGPSHKVGYMLQKDHLFEWRTIMQNVLLGPEIRGTLNEETKEYALKLLDTYGLYDFKDKYPSQLSGGMRQRVALIRTLVTKPEILLLDEAFSALDYQTRLIVSEDIYKIIKRENKTAILVTHDIAQSISMADRVIVLSKRPATVKKIFEIKLTCENRTPMTSRDAPEFRQYFNGIWKELDIHV
;
A
#
# COMPACT_ATOMS: atom_id res chain seq x y z
N MET A 1 -6.77 -6.86 -20.17
CA MET A 1 -6.35 -6.84 -18.75
C MET A 1 -7.42 -6.09 -17.99
N ASP A 2 -7.99 -6.70 -16.96
CA ASP A 2 -9.11 -6.14 -16.22
C ASP A 2 -8.66 -4.97 -15.34
N ILE A 3 -9.36 -3.84 -15.45
CA ILE A 3 -9.16 -2.69 -14.57
C ILE A 3 -9.93 -2.97 -13.28
N VAL A 4 -9.23 -2.87 -12.14
CA VAL A 4 -9.84 -3.11 -10.81
C VAL A 4 -10.02 -1.82 -10.00
N VAL A 5 -9.26 -0.76 -10.33
CA VAL A 5 -9.51 0.60 -9.79
C VAL A 5 -9.51 1.58 -10.95
N GLU A 6 -10.53 2.42 -11.00
CA GLU A 6 -10.65 3.50 -11.98
C GLU A 6 -10.99 4.80 -11.24
N ILE A 7 -10.24 5.84 -11.51
CA ILE A 7 -10.37 7.16 -10.89
C ILE A 7 -10.60 8.16 -12.00
N ASN A 8 -11.73 8.87 -11.94
CA ASN A 8 -12.18 9.78 -12.98
C ASN A 8 -12.37 11.19 -12.44
N ASN A 9 -11.56 12.14 -12.92
CA ASN A 9 -11.61 13.57 -12.59
C ASN A 9 -11.71 13.83 -11.07
N LEU A 10 -11.01 13.02 -10.27
CA LEU A 10 -11.11 13.05 -8.82
C LEU A 10 -10.49 14.31 -8.24
N GLY A 11 -11.23 14.93 -7.32
CA GLY A 11 -10.74 16.03 -6.53
C GLY A 11 -11.23 15.97 -5.09
N MET A 12 -10.38 16.52 -4.20
CA MET A 12 -10.66 16.56 -2.77
C MET A 12 -10.33 17.92 -2.18
N LYS A 13 -11.30 18.51 -1.51
CA LYS A 13 -11.20 19.78 -0.80
C LYS A 13 -11.51 19.55 0.67
N TYR A 14 -10.68 20.11 1.53
CA TYR A 14 -10.92 20.15 2.98
C TYR A 14 -11.37 21.55 3.39
N HIS A 15 -12.42 21.63 4.17
CA HIS A 15 -12.90 22.87 4.76
C HIS A 15 -12.33 23.00 6.17
N SER A 16 -11.75 24.13 6.50
CA SER A 16 -11.25 24.48 7.83
C SER A 16 -11.75 25.86 8.23
N MET A 17 -11.63 26.21 9.51
CA MET A 17 -11.93 27.57 9.98
C MET A 17 -11.18 28.67 9.24
N ASN A 18 -10.00 28.35 8.67
CA ASN A 18 -9.13 29.29 7.96
C ASN A 18 -9.32 29.26 6.43
N GLY A 19 -10.41 28.62 5.93
CA GLY A 19 -10.72 28.54 4.51
C GLY A 19 -10.68 27.11 3.93
N GLU A 20 -10.69 27.05 2.62
CA GLU A 20 -10.72 25.79 1.85
C GLU A 20 -9.29 25.42 1.39
N ILE A 21 -8.95 24.15 1.53
CA ILE A 21 -7.66 23.61 1.06
C ILE A 21 -7.95 22.52 0.03
N THR A 22 -7.58 22.78 -1.23
CA THR A 22 -7.63 21.75 -2.28
C THR A 22 -6.43 20.82 -2.12
N ALA A 23 -6.69 19.56 -1.79
CA ALA A 23 -5.65 18.55 -1.61
C ALA A 23 -5.33 17.85 -2.93
N LEU A 24 -6.35 17.43 -3.68
CA LEU A 24 -6.25 16.74 -4.96
C LEU A 24 -7.10 17.45 -6.00
N GLU A 25 -6.63 17.50 -7.23
CA GLU A 25 -7.32 18.12 -8.35
C GLU A 25 -7.12 17.31 -9.63
N ASN A 26 -8.23 16.99 -10.29
CA ASN A 26 -8.25 16.32 -11.59
C ASN A 26 -7.35 15.07 -11.67
N ILE A 27 -7.40 14.21 -10.66
CA ILE A 27 -6.69 12.93 -10.67
C ILE A 27 -7.45 11.96 -11.59
N ASN A 28 -6.73 11.45 -12.59
CA ASN A 28 -7.20 10.42 -13.50
C ASN A 28 -6.20 9.26 -13.48
N LEU A 29 -6.66 8.05 -13.12
CA LEU A 29 -5.79 6.91 -12.90
C LEU A 29 -6.56 5.60 -13.05
N THR A 30 -5.91 4.59 -13.62
CA THR A 30 -6.42 3.21 -13.64
C THR A 30 -5.39 2.26 -13.03
N VAL A 31 -5.86 1.20 -12.37
CA VAL A 31 -5.02 0.11 -11.84
C VAL A 31 -5.53 -1.21 -12.39
N LYS A 32 -4.62 -2.03 -12.91
CA LYS A 32 -4.94 -3.33 -13.48
C LYS A 32 -4.89 -4.43 -12.42
N LYS A 33 -5.64 -5.50 -12.62
CA LYS A 33 -5.61 -6.67 -11.74
C LYS A 33 -4.20 -7.28 -11.66
N GLY A 34 -3.72 -7.54 -10.44
CA GLY A 34 -2.38 -8.08 -10.18
C GLY A 34 -1.24 -7.07 -10.35
N GLU A 35 -1.55 -5.82 -10.69
CA GLU A 35 -0.55 -4.74 -10.80
C GLU A 35 -0.04 -4.32 -9.43
N PHE A 36 1.25 -4.06 -9.33
CA PHE A 36 1.86 -3.34 -8.22
C PHE A 36 2.11 -1.90 -8.65
N LEU A 37 1.26 -0.98 -8.22
CA LEU A 37 1.37 0.45 -8.49
C LEU A 37 2.06 1.16 -7.34
N SER A 38 2.99 2.07 -7.60
CA SER A 38 3.53 2.98 -6.58
C SER A 38 3.16 4.43 -6.88
N ILE A 39 2.88 5.19 -5.82
CA ILE A 39 2.58 6.62 -5.88
C ILE A 39 3.63 7.36 -5.04
N VAL A 40 4.38 8.23 -5.68
CA VAL A 40 5.38 9.09 -5.05
C VAL A 40 5.00 10.57 -5.22
N GLY A 41 5.49 11.41 -4.35
CA GLY A 41 5.22 12.86 -4.41
C GLY A 41 5.73 13.57 -3.17
N PRO A 42 5.79 14.90 -3.16
CA PRO A 42 6.24 15.69 -2.04
C PRO A 42 5.47 15.39 -0.74
N SER A 43 6.10 15.65 0.42
CA SER A 43 5.40 15.49 1.70
C SER A 43 4.17 16.39 1.74
N GLY A 44 3.07 15.86 2.26
CA GLY A 44 1.81 16.59 2.38
C GLY A 44 1.08 16.90 1.06
N CYS A 45 1.49 16.35 -0.09
CA CYS A 45 0.80 16.63 -1.37
C CYS A 45 -0.60 15.99 -1.48
N GLY A 46 -0.92 14.94 -0.71
CA GLY A 46 -2.24 14.30 -0.75
C GLY A 46 -2.22 12.79 -1.02
N LYS A 47 -1.05 12.13 -0.95
CA LYS A 47 -0.91 10.68 -1.21
C LYS A 47 -1.81 9.82 -0.32
N SER A 48 -1.75 10.02 1.01
CA SER A 48 -2.61 9.28 1.96
C SER A 48 -4.08 9.65 1.81
N THR A 49 -4.39 10.90 1.40
CA THR A 49 -5.75 11.30 1.03
C THR A 49 -6.27 10.46 -0.14
N LEU A 50 -5.44 10.27 -1.18
CA LEU A 50 -5.82 9.45 -2.32
C LEU A 50 -6.08 7.99 -1.92
N LEU A 51 -5.23 7.39 -1.07
CA LEU A 51 -5.49 6.04 -0.54
C LEU A 51 -6.77 5.97 0.30
N SER A 52 -7.03 6.99 1.13
CA SER A 52 -8.24 7.06 1.96
C SER A 52 -9.52 7.16 1.11
N LEU A 53 -9.45 7.86 -0.03
CA LEU A 53 -10.54 7.95 -1.00
C LEU A 53 -10.77 6.59 -1.70
N ILE A 54 -9.70 5.90 -2.13
CA ILE A 54 -9.80 4.55 -2.73
C ILE A 54 -10.36 3.54 -1.72
N ALA A 55 -9.99 3.67 -0.43
CA ALA A 55 -10.49 2.82 0.65
C ALA A 55 -11.96 3.10 1.02
N GLY A 56 -12.54 4.21 0.54
CA GLY A 56 -13.87 4.66 0.92
C GLY A 56 -13.99 5.21 2.35
N LEU A 57 -12.86 5.55 2.98
CA LEU A 57 -12.83 6.15 4.33
C LEU A 57 -13.27 7.61 4.33
N VAL A 58 -13.05 8.29 3.22
CA VAL A 58 -13.58 9.62 2.90
C VAL A 58 -14.13 9.60 1.49
N LEU A 59 -15.12 10.46 1.21
CA LEU A 59 -15.69 10.59 -0.13
C LEU A 59 -15.08 11.79 -0.85
N PRO A 60 -14.94 11.74 -2.19
CA PRO A 60 -14.39 12.83 -2.97
C PRO A 60 -15.32 14.06 -2.96
N SER A 61 -14.74 15.25 -3.12
CA SER A 61 -15.51 16.48 -3.30
C SER A 61 -16.11 16.56 -4.71
N PHE A 62 -15.43 15.97 -5.70
CA PHE A 62 -15.91 15.82 -7.09
C PHE A 62 -15.15 14.69 -7.79
N GLY A 63 -15.73 14.23 -8.92
CA GLY A 63 -15.25 13.04 -9.62
C GLY A 63 -15.72 11.75 -8.96
N SER A 64 -15.19 10.62 -9.41
CA SER A 64 -15.60 9.29 -8.93
C SER A 64 -14.42 8.31 -8.86
N ILE A 65 -14.58 7.30 -8.02
CA ILE A 65 -13.69 6.13 -7.94
C ILE A 65 -14.54 4.89 -8.11
N LEU A 66 -14.14 4.01 -9.00
CA LEU A 66 -14.74 2.70 -9.14
C LEU A 66 -13.74 1.61 -8.71
N VAL A 67 -14.25 0.64 -7.96
CA VAL A 67 -13.54 -0.60 -7.61
C VAL A 67 -14.31 -1.76 -8.20
N ASP A 68 -13.70 -2.55 -9.08
CA ASP A 68 -14.35 -3.59 -9.88
C ASP A 68 -15.64 -3.09 -10.56
N GLY A 69 -15.59 -1.92 -11.18
CA GLY A 69 -16.71 -1.30 -11.88
C GLY A 69 -17.83 -0.77 -10.98
N LYS A 70 -17.69 -0.82 -9.64
CA LYS A 70 -18.66 -0.28 -8.69
C LYS A 70 -18.14 0.99 -8.05
N GLU A 71 -18.98 2.01 -7.99
CA GLU A 71 -18.62 3.28 -7.37
C GLU A 71 -18.36 3.12 -5.86
N VAL A 72 -17.31 3.76 -5.39
CA VAL A 72 -16.90 3.75 -3.97
C VAL A 72 -17.75 4.78 -3.22
N THR A 73 -18.70 4.30 -2.44
CA THR A 73 -19.58 5.10 -1.57
C THR A 73 -19.31 4.87 -0.08
N GLY A 74 -18.32 4.04 0.23
CA GLY A 74 -17.89 3.70 1.59
C GLY A 74 -16.87 2.56 1.60
N PRO A 75 -16.41 2.10 2.77
CA PRO A 75 -15.43 1.03 2.90
C PRO A 75 -15.91 -0.28 2.25
N SER A 76 -15.01 -0.95 1.52
CA SER A 76 -15.29 -2.21 0.83
C SER A 76 -14.47 -3.36 1.41
N HIS A 77 -15.07 -4.57 1.49
CA HIS A 77 -14.36 -5.80 1.87
C HIS A 77 -13.28 -6.23 0.86
N LYS A 78 -13.35 -5.71 -0.37
CA LYS A 78 -12.37 -5.98 -1.43
C LYS A 78 -11.06 -5.24 -1.21
N VAL A 79 -11.06 -4.21 -0.39
CA VAL A 79 -9.90 -3.34 -0.14
C VAL A 79 -9.36 -3.62 1.26
N GLY A 80 -8.08 -3.97 1.33
CA GLY A 80 -7.32 -4.03 2.56
C GLY A 80 -6.42 -2.80 2.68
N TYR A 81 -6.40 -2.14 3.83
CA TYR A 81 -5.61 -0.94 4.05
C TYR A 81 -4.59 -1.15 5.18
N MET A 82 -3.32 -1.08 4.82
CA MET A 82 -2.20 -1.11 5.74
C MET A 82 -1.68 0.31 5.94
N LEU A 83 -1.84 0.82 7.14
CA LEU A 83 -1.43 2.17 7.55
C LEU A 83 0.08 2.24 7.80
N GLN A 84 0.61 3.46 7.90
CA GLN A 84 2.03 3.76 8.14
C GLN A 84 2.58 3.05 9.39
N LYS A 85 1.82 3.04 10.48
CA LYS A 85 2.13 2.27 11.69
C LYS A 85 1.41 0.93 11.65
N ASP A 86 1.97 -0.07 12.32
CA ASP A 86 1.37 -1.41 12.39
C ASP A 86 0.00 -1.44 13.08
N HIS A 87 -0.26 -0.51 14.02
CA HIS A 87 -1.51 -0.40 14.79
C HIS A 87 -1.98 -1.75 15.35
N LEU A 88 -1.04 -2.56 15.82
CA LEU A 88 -1.38 -3.77 16.56
C LEU A 88 -1.87 -3.38 17.95
N PHE A 89 -2.89 -4.07 18.43
CA PHE A 89 -3.38 -3.87 19.78
C PHE A 89 -2.43 -4.55 20.77
N GLU A 90 -1.76 -3.76 21.60
CA GLU A 90 -0.74 -4.21 22.56
C GLU A 90 -1.29 -5.21 23.62
N TRP A 91 -2.59 -5.16 23.90
CA TRP A 91 -3.29 -6.05 24.85
C TRP A 91 -3.85 -7.33 24.22
N ARG A 92 -3.63 -7.52 22.91
CA ARG A 92 -4.02 -8.73 22.17
C ARG A 92 -2.79 -9.52 21.75
N THR A 93 -2.89 -10.83 21.76
CA THR A 93 -1.85 -11.67 21.17
C THR A 93 -1.75 -11.45 19.66
N ILE A 94 -0.70 -11.97 19.04
CA ILE A 94 -0.50 -11.89 17.59
C ILE A 94 -1.66 -12.56 16.85
N MET A 95 -2.07 -13.76 17.29
CA MET A 95 -3.23 -14.44 16.69
C MET A 95 -4.51 -13.64 16.83
N GLN A 96 -4.77 -13.05 17.99
CA GLN A 96 -5.94 -12.19 18.20
C GLN A 96 -5.90 -10.91 17.37
N ASN A 97 -4.71 -10.33 17.14
CA ASN A 97 -4.54 -9.20 16.22
C ASN A 97 -4.84 -9.61 14.77
N VAL A 98 -4.32 -10.75 14.33
CA VAL A 98 -4.56 -11.27 12.97
C VAL A 98 -6.03 -11.53 12.72
N LEU A 99 -6.74 -12.11 13.68
CA LEU A 99 -8.16 -12.45 13.56
C LEU A 99 -9.13 -11.28 13.77
N LEU A 100 -8.63 -10.08 14.06
CA LEU A 100 -9.47 -8.91 14.35
C LEU A 100 -10.46 -8.58 13.23
N GLY A 101 -10.02 -8.61 11.97
CA GLY A 101 -10.88 -8.32 10.83
C GLY A 101 -12.05 -9.32 10.70
N PRO A 102 -11.79 -10.63 10.67
CA PRO A 102 -12.83 -11.67 10.73
C PRO A 102 -13.75 -11.57 11.94
N GLU A 103 -13.21 -11.25 13.14
CA GLU A 103 -13.98 -11.04 14.36
C GLU A 103 -15.01 -9.90 14.19
N ILE A 104 -14.56 -8.72 13.73
CA ILE A 104 -15.43 -7.55 13.52
C ILE A 104 -16.50 -7.82 12.46
N ARG A 105 -16.15 -8.59 11.41
CA ARG A 105 -17.07 -8.92 10.31
C ARG A 105 -18.02 -10.07 10.63
N GLY A 106 -17.88 -10.74 11.78
CA GLY A 106 -18.67 -11.92 12.13
C GLY A 106 -18.38 -13.13 11.24
N THR A 107 -17.21 -13.16 10.59
CA THR A 107 -16.78 -14.26 9.70
C THR A 107 -15.73 -15.17 10.33
N LEU A 108 -15.53 -15.04 11.65
CA LEU A 108 -14.58 -15.86 12.39
C LEU A 108 -15.12 -17.30 12.53
N ASN A 109 -14.44 -18.23 11.90
CA ASN A 109 -14.74 -19.68 11.94
C ASN A 109 -13.44 -20.48 11.91
N GLU A 110 -13.51 -21.81 11.95
CA GLU A 110 -12.31 -22.67 11.96
C GLU A 110 -11.50 -22.52 10.67
N GLU A 111 -12.15 -22.42 9.49
CA GLU A 111 -11.44 -22.20 8.21
C GLU A 111 -10.60 -20.91 8.25
N THR A 112 -11.17 -19.82 8.80
CA THR A 112 -10.47 -18.54 8.92
C THR A 112 -9.28 -18.63 9.89
N LYS A 113 -9.44 -19.38 11.00
CA LYS A 113 -8.34 -19.62 11.95
C LYS A 113 -7.22 -20.44 11.33
N GLU A 114 -7.56 -21.53 10.62
CA GLU A 114 -6.59 -22.35 9.90
C GLU A 114 -5.84 -21.55 8.84
N TYR A 115 -6.54 -20.69 8.09
CA TYR A 115 -5.92 -19.80 7.12
C TYR A 115 -4.97 -18.79 7.80
N ALA A 116 -5.37 -18.21 8.93
CA ALA A 116 -4.51 -17.32 9.71
C ALA A 116 -3.25 -18.02 10.20
N LEU A 117 -3.38 -19.25 10.73
CA LEU A 117 -2.24 -20.07 11.16
C LEU A 117 -1.30 -20.39 9.99
N LYS A 118 -1.87 -20.76 8.83
CA LYS A 118 -1.10 -21.00 7.60
C LYS A 118 -0.33 -19.75 7.16
N LEU A 119 -0.93 -18.57 7.22
CA LEU A 119 -0.23 -17.31 6.91
C LEU A 119 0.90 -17.05 7.91
N LEU A 120 0.65 -17.22 9.21
CA LEU A 120 1.68 -17.04 10.24
C LEU A 120 2.85 -18.02 10.04
N ASP A 121 2.57 -19.28 9.74
CA ASP A 121 3.59 -20.30 9.46
C ASP A 121 4.39 -19.94 8.20
N THR A 122 3.70 -19.68 7.09
CA THR A 122 4.30 -19.33 5.79
C THR A 122 5.27 -18.15 5.90
N TYR A 123 5.00 -17.21 6.80
CA TYR A 123 5.78 -15.98 6.94
C TYR A 123 6.63 -15.95 8.21
N GLY A 124 6.89 -17.13 8.80
CA GLY A 124 7.86 -17.32 9.90
C GLY A 124 7.44 -16.70 11.23
N LEU A 125 6.14 -16.64 11.49
CA LEU A 125 5.57 -16.03 12.69
C LEU A 125 4.72 -17.00 13.54
N TYR A 126 4.69 -18.31 13.18
CA TYR A 126 3.86 -19.30 13.86
C TYR A 126 4.18 -19.41 15.37
N ASP A 127 5.47 -19.44 15.73
CA ASP A 127 5.92 -19.56 17.13
C ASP A 127 5.61 -18.31 17.98
N PHE A 128 5.22 -17.21 17.31
CA PHE A 128 4.88 -15.95 17.95
C PHE A 128 3.37 -15.72 18.07
N LYS A 129 2.51 -16.65 17.65
CA LYS A 129 1.05 -16.50 17.63
C LYS A 129 0.44 -16.13 18.98
N ASP A 130 1.02 -16.65 20.06
CA ASP A 130 0.57 -16.44 21.45
C ASP A 130 1.33 -15.30 22.16
N LYS A 131 2.28 -14.67 21.49
CA LYS A 131 3.04 -13.52 21.99
C LYS A 131 2.27 -12.22 21.78
N TYR A 132 2.72 -11.16 22.47
CA TYR A 132 2.17 -9.80 22.34
C TYR A 132 3.05 -8.95 21.42
N PRO A 133 2.51 -7.87 20.81
CA PRO A 133 3.27 -7.00 19.89
C PRO A 133 4.58 -6.46 20.46
N SER A 134 4.62 -6.14 21.77
CA SER A 134 5.81 -5.66 22.47
C SER A 134 6.98 -6.65 22.47
N GLN A 135 6.73 -7.93 22.21
CA GLN A 135 7.73 -9.01 22.16
C GLN A 135 8.31 -9.24 20.75
N LEU A 136 7.85 -8.47 19.75
CA LEU A 136 8.24 -8.59 18.34
C LEU A 136 9.14 -7.44 17.90
N SER A 137 10.05 -7.71 16.95
CA SER A 137 10.79 -6.65 16.25
C SER A 137 9.85 -5.81 15.37
N GLY A 138 10.29 -4.61 14.98
CA GLY A 138 9.51 -3.75 14.09
C GLY A 138 9.12 -4.43 12.76
N GLY A 139 10.06 -5.15 12.14
CA GLY A 139 9.79 -5.90 10.91
C GLY A 139 8.81 -7.06 11.11
N MET A 140 8.86 -7.74 12.26
CA MET A 140 7.87 -8.77 12.60
C MET A 140 6.48 -8.17 12.77
N ARG A 141 6.37 -7.03 13.48
CA ARG A 141 5.07 -6.32 13.63
C ARG A 141 4.49 -5.89 12.28
N GLN A 142 5.31 -5.39 11.35
CA GLN A 142 4.84 -5.05 10.01
C GLN A 142 4.33 -6.27 9.24
N ARG A 143 5.00 -7.42 9.33
CA ARG A 143 4.50 -8.67 8.74
C ARG A 143 3.19 -9.12 9.38
N VAL A 144 3.02 -9.01 10.69
CA VAL A 144 1.74 -9.29 11.38
C VAL A 144 0.64 -8.37 10.88
N ALA A 145 0.90 -7.06 10.72
CA ALA A 145 -0.07 -6.10 10.22
C ALA A 145 -0.51 -6.44 8.78
N LEU A 146 0.42 -6.90 7.93
CA LEU A 146 0.07 -7.38 6.59
C LEU A 146 -0.78 -8.66 6.67
N ILE A 147 -0.40 -9.64 7.49
CA ILE A 147 -1.16 -10.90 7.67
C ILE A 147 -2.58 -10.59 8.18
N ARG A 148 -2.73 -9.67 9.15
CA ARG A 148 -4.04 -9.18 9.63
C ARG A 148 -4.89 -8.62 8.49
N THR A 149 -4.26 -7.95 7.54
CA THR A 149 -4.96 -7.44 6.36
C THR A 149 -5.30 -8.56 5.38
N LEU A 150 -4.37 -9.48 5.12
CA LEU A 150 -4.54 -10.58 4.16
C LEU A 150 -5.56 -11.63 4.62
N VAL A 151 -5.70 -11.87 5.92
CA VAL A 151 -6.66 -12.88 6.44
C VAL A 151 -8.10 -12.57 6.06
N THR A 152 -8.41 -11.30 5.78
CA THR A 152 -9.72 -10.87 5.28
C THR A 152 -9.90 -11.11 3.78
N LYS A 153 -8.92 -11.72 3.11
CA LYS A 153 -8.90 -12.07 1.68
C LYS A 153 -9.23 -10.88 0.74
N PRO A 154 -8.64 -9.68 0.92
CA PRO A 154 -8.90 -8.55 0.04
C PRO A 154 -8.36 -8.84 -1.37
N GLU A 155 -8.92 -8.18 -2.40
CA GLU A 155 -8.43 -8.23 -3.78
C GLU A 155 -7.37 -7.15 -4.02
N ILE A 156 -7.51 -6.00 -3.36
CA ILE A 156 -6.65 -4.83 -3.48
C ILE A 156 -6.03 -4.50 -2.13
N LEU A 157 -4.72 -4.28 -2.10
CA LEU A 157 -3.96 -3.86 -0.93
C LEU A 157 -3.49 -2.41 -1.09
N LEU A 158 -3.86 -1.57 -0.15
CA LEU A 158 -3.38 -0.20 -0.03
C LEU A 158 -2.31 -0.15 1.06
N LEU A 159 -1.11 0.32 0.71
CA LEU A 159 0.07 0.38 1.58
C LEU A 159 0.49 1.84 1.74
N ASP A 160 0.16 2.46 2.88
CA ASP A 160 0.46 3.87 3.15
C ASP A 160 1.75 3.99 3.95
N GLU A 161 2.86 4.30 3.28
CA GLU A 161 4.19 4.42 3.89
C GLU A 161 4.55 3.27 4.85
N ALA A 162 4.06 2.06 4.55
CA ALA A 162 4.05 0.89 5.44
C ALA A 162 5.44 0.47 5.97
N PHE A 163 6.53 1.02 5.40
CA PHE A 163 7.91 0.65 5.75
C PHE A 163 8.74 1.83 6.29
N SER A 164 8.15 3.02 6.38
CA SER A 164 8.90 4.25 6.70
C SER A 164 9.48 4.27 8.11
N ALA A 165 8.86 3.56 9.05
CA ALA A 165 9.30 3.49 10.44
C ALA A 165 10.46 2.50 10.70
N LEU A 166 10.92 1.76 9.66
CA LEU A 166 11.99 0.78 9.77
C LEU A 166 13.35 1.40 9.41
N ASP A 167 14.42 0.93 10.06
CA ASP A 167 15.78 1.23 9.62
C ASP A 167 16.03 0.67 8.20
N TYR A 168 17.08 1.15 7.55
CA TYR A 168 17.32 0.86 6.14
C TYR A 168 17.44 -0.64 5.84
N GLN A 169 18.19 -1.40 6.65
CA GLN A 169 18.43 -2.83 6.40
C GLN A 169 17.14 -3.64 6.61
N THR A 170 16.46 -3.40 7.73
CA THR A 170 15.16 -4.03 8.04
C THR A 170 14.13 -3.70 6.95
N ARG A 171 14.11 -2.46 6.46
CA ARG A 171 13.21 -2.04 5.38
C ARG A 171 13.44 -2.83 4.09
N LEU A 172 14.69 -3.08 3.70
CA LEU A 172 15.00 -3.88 2.51
C LEU A 172 14.46 -5.31 2.65
N ILE A 173 14.74 -5.96 3.78
CA ILE A 173 14.31 -7.33 4.05
C ILE A 173 12.77 -7.42 4.07
N VAL A 174 12.12 -6.51 4.80
CA VAL A 174 10.65 -6.50 4.91
C VAL A 174 9.98 -6.16 3.58
N SER A 175 10.56 -5.25 2.78
CA SER A 175 10.06 -4.97 1.42
C SER A 175 10.13 -6.19 0.51
N GLU A 176 11.22 -6.95 0.59
CA GLU A 176 11.41 -8.21 -0.14
C GLU A 176 10.36 -9.24 0.27
N ASP A 177 10.18 -9.45 1.57
CA ASP A 177 9.21 -10.39 2.12
C ASP A 177 7.78 -10.02 1.69
N ILE A 178 7.39 -8.76 1.89
CA ILE A 178 6.05 -8.27 1.56
C ILE A 178 5.76 -8.32 0.06
N TYR A 179 6.75 -8.00 -0.79
CA TYR A 179 6.63 -8.14 -2.23
C TYR A 179 6.33 -9.60 -2.62
N LYS A 180 7.12 -10.56 -2.08
CA LYS A 180 6.91 -11.99 -2.32
C LYS A 180 5.51 -12.45 -1.86
N ILE A 181 5.06 -11.97 -0.71
CA ILE A 181 3.72 -12.26 -0.19
C ILE A 181 2.65 -11.77 -1.17
N ILE A 182 2.70 -10.50 -1.59
CA ILE A 182 1.72 -9.90 -2.49
C ILE A 182 1.67 -10.64 -3.83
N LYS A 183 2.84 -10.96 -4.41
CA LYS A 183 2.92 -11.71 -5.67
C LYS A 183 2.42 -13.15 -5.52
N ARG A 184 2.76 -13.86 -4.43
CA ARG A 184 2.30 -15.21 -4.13
C ARG A 184 0.77 -15.29 -3.97
N GLU A 185 0.19 -14.31 -3.26
CA GLU A 185 -1.25 -14.21 -3.03
C GLU A 185 -1.99 -13.59 -4.23
N ASN A 186 -1.28 -13.28 -5.32
CA ASN A 186 -1.82 -12.70 -6.56
C ASN A 186 -2.71 -11.48 -6.30
N LYS A 187 -2.25 -10.55 -5.44
CA LYS A 187 -2.98 -9.35 -5.06
C LYS A 187 -2.60 -8.15 -5.93
N THR A 188 -3.55 -7.26 -6.16
CA THR A 188 -3.28 -5.91 -6.67
C THR A 188 -2.80 -5.04 -5.51
N ALA A 189 -1.74 -4.26 -5.68
CA ALA A 189 -1.19 -3.42 -4.62
C ALA A 189 -1.00 -1.98 -5.08
N ILE A 190 -1.33 -1.03 -4.21
CA ILE A 190 -1.07 0.39 -4.38
C ILE A 190 -0.23 0.85 -3.18
N LEU A 191 1.03 1.18 -3.44
CA LEU A 191 1.99 1.64 -2.44
C LEU A 191 2.16 3.16 -2.52
N VAL A 192 1.93 3.85 -1.43
CA VAL A 192 2.37 5.23 -1.24
C VAL A 192 3.69 5.23 -0.49
N THR A 193 4.69 5.89 -1.02
CA THR A 193 6.01 6.03 -0.39
C THR A 193 6.70 7.33 -0.80
N HIS A 194 7.62 7.80 0.02
CA HIS A 194 8.57 8.86 -0.33
C HIS A 194 9.94 8.29 -0.77
N ASP A 195 10.15 6.97 -0.69
CA ASP A 195 11.38 6.29 -1.11
C ASP A 195 11.28 5.90 -2.59
N ILE A 196 12.02 6.64 -3.44
CA ILE A 196 12.08 6.42 -4.90
C ILE A 196 12.65 5.03 -5.20
N ALA A 197 13.69 4.62 -4.48
CA ALA A 197 14.31 3.33 -4.72
C ALA A 197 13.35 2.18 -4.42
N GLN A 198 12.56 2.29 -3.35
CA GLN A 198 11.51 1.34 -3.02
C GLN A 198 10.42 1.32 -4.10
N SER A 199 9.97 2.48 -4.57
CA SER A 199 8.93 2.56 -5.58
C SER A 199 9.33 1.85 -6.88
N ILE A 200 10.57 2.06 -7.35
CA ILE A 200 11.09 1.42 -8.57
C ILE A 200 11.26 -0.09 -8.37
N SER A 201 11.78 -0.51 -7.21
CA SER A 201 12.10 -1.91 -6.97
C SER A 201 10.86 -2.80 -6.86
N MET A 202 9.72 -2.27 -6.38
CA MET A 202 8.51 -3.03 -6.12
C MET A 202 7.44 -2.87 -7.22
N ALA A 203 7.35 -1.71 -7.87
CA ALA A 203 6.20 -1.39 -8.71
C ALA A 203 6.37 -1.75 -10.19
N ASP A 204 5.26 -2.11 -10.83
CA ASP A 204 5.16 -2.25 -12.29
C ASP A 204 5.00 -0.87 -12.94
N ARG A 205 4.35 0.09 -12.24
CA ARG A 205 4.27 1.51 -12.61
C ARG A 205 4.48 2.39 -11.39
N VAL A 206 5.13 3.54 -11.63
CA VAL A 206 5.30 4.60 -10.63
C VAL A 206 4.61 5.88 -11.11
N ILE A 207 3.74 6.42 -10.28
CA ILE A 207 3.05 7.69 -10.51
C ILE A 207 3.68 8.76 -9.65
N VAL A 208 4.05 9.86 -10.29
CA VAL A 208 4.56 11.04 -9.61
C VAL A 208 3.44 12.07 -9.47
N LEU A 209 3.12 12.45 -8.25
CA LEU A 209 2.20 13.54 -7.96
C LEU A 209 2.93 14.87 -7.82
N SER A 210 2.25 15.96 -8.22
CA SER A 210 2.73 17.33 -8.04
C SER A 210 2.65 17.78 -6.56
N LYS A 211 3.15 18.98 -6.28
CA LYS A 211 2.82 19.73 -5.04
C LYS A 211 1.32 20.01 -4.99
N ARG A 212 0.80 20.34 -3.80
CA ARG A 212 -0.61 20.67 -3.56
C ARG A 212 -1.03 21.95 -4.30
N PRO A 213 -2.21 21.95 -4.97
CA PRO A 213 -3.13 20.82 -5.19
C PRO A 213 -2.49 19.75 -6.07
N ALA A 214 -2.52 18.49 -5.62
CA ALA A 214 -1.83 17.44 -6.34
C ALA A 214 -2.59 16.99 -7.59
N THR A 215 -1.85 16.86 -8.66
CA THR A 215 -2.25 16.28 -9.96
C THR A 215 -1.29 15.16 -10.31
N VAL A 216 -1.65 14.30 -11.25
CA VAL A 216 -0.71 13.33 -11.83
C VAL A 216 0.28 14.08 -12.73
N LYS A 217 1.52 14.21 -12.29
CA LYS A 217 2.58 14.90 -13.05
C LYS A 217 3.18 14.01 -14.12
N LYS A 218 3.47 12.75 -13.79
CA LYS A 218 4.07 11.79 -14.73
C LYS A 218 3.84 10.35 -14.28
N ILE A 219 3.81 9.45 -15.23
CA ILE A 219 3.69 8.01 -15.05
C ILE A 219 4.92 7.34 -15.66
N PHE A 220 5.59 6.47 -14.92
CA PHE A 220 6.70 5.67 -15.38
C PHE A 220 6.29 4.20 -15.41
N GLU A 221 6.39 3.55 -16.57
CA GLU A 221 6.33 2.09 -16.66
C GLU A 221 7.70 1.53 -16.32
N ILE A 222 7.78 0.67 -15.32
CA ILE A 222 9.05 0.16 -14.81
C ILE A 222 9.36 -1.19 -15.46
N LYS A 223 10.34 -1.19 -16.36
CA LYS A 223 10.83 -2.39 -17.03
C LYS A 223 12.30 -2.54 -16.67
N LEU A 224 12.61 -3.56 -15.88
CA LEU A 224 13.96 -3.84 -15.39
C LEU A 224 14.42 -5.17 -15.95
N THR A 225 15.65 -5.20 -16.45
CA THR A 225 16.30 -6.42 -16.92
C THR A 225 16.90 -7.16 -15.71
N CYS A 226 16.12 -8.05 -15.11
CA CYS A 226 16.59 -8.93 -14.05
C CYS A 226 15.89 -10.30 -14.18
N GLU A 227 16.63 -11.37 -13.95
CA GLU A 227 16.19 -12.75 -14.17
C GLU A 227 15.02 -13.14 -13.26
N ASN A 228 15.11 -12.78 -11.98
CA ASN A 228 14.03 -12.94 -10.98
C ASN A 228 13.79 -11.60 -10.32
N ARG A 229 12.76 -10.88 -10.76
CA ARG A 229 12.46 -9.57 -10.24
C ARG A 229 11.97 -9.62 -8.79
N THR A 230 12.79 -9.08 -7.91
CA THR A 230 12.47 -8.84 -6.49
C THR A 230 12.93 -7.42 -6.12
N PRO A 231 12.51 -6.85 -4.99
CA PRO A 231 13.01 -5.56 -4.52
C PRO A 231 14.54 -5.47 -4.39
N MET A 232 15.23 -6.56 -4.06
CA MET A 232 16.68 -6.59 -3.98
C MET A 232 17.32 -6.64 -5.37
N THR A 233 16.96 -7.61 -6.21
CA THR A 233 17.55 -7.80 -7.55
C THR A 233 17.23 -6.65 -8.51
N SER A 234 16.08 -5.98 -8.33
CA SER A 234 15.69 -4.80 -9.11
C SER A 234 16.70 -3.66 -9.00
N ARG A 235 17.40 -3.53 -7.86
CA ARG A 235 18.37 -2.45 -7.62
C ARG A 235 19.66 -2.61 -8.43
N ASP A 236 19.98 -3.83 -8.85
CA ASP A 236 21.16 -4.16 -9.64
C ASP A 236 20.90 -4.04 -11.16
N ALA A 237 19.63 -3.84 -11.55
CA ALA A 237 19.26 -3.71 -12.95
C ALA A 237 19.85 -2.42 -13.56
N PRO A 238 20.40 -2.49 -14.80
CA PRO A 238 21.08 -1.35 -15.44
C PRO A 238 20.14 -0.14 -15.63
N GLU A 239 18.82 -0.37 -15.80
CA GLU A 239 17.84 0.70 -15.99
C GLU A 239 17.45 1.39 -14.68
N PHE A 240 17.75 0.80 -13.52
CA PHE A 240 17.31 1.30 -12.22
C PHE A 240 17.71 2.76 -11.99
N ARG A 241 18.98 3.07 -12.27
CA ARG A 241 19.51 4.43 -12.09
C ARG A 241 18.83 5.47 -13.01
N GLN A 242 18.46 5.05 -14.22
CA GLN A 242 17.76 5.93 -15.17
C GLN A 242 16.35 6.28 -14.64
N TYR A 243 15.60 5.29 -14.15
CA TYR A 243 14.30 5.53 -13.52
C TYR A 243 14.43 6.39 -12.26
N PHE A 244 15.43 6.11 -11.42
CA PHE A 244 15.67 6.89 -10.20
C PHE A 244 15.89 8.38 -10.53
N ASN A 245 16.80 8.68 -11.45
CA ASN A 245 17.10 10.05 -11.88
C ASN A 245 15.86 10.73 -12.53
N GLY A 246 15.10 9.98 -13.34
CA GLY A 246 13.89 10.49 -13.96
C GLY A 246 12.81 10.87 -12.95
N ILE A 247 12.55 10.00 -11.97
CA ILE A 247 11.56 10.27 -10.92
C ILE A 247 12.04 11.39 -10.00
N TRP A 248 13.32 11.38 -9.61
CA TRP A 248 13.92 12.44 -8.80
C TRP A 248 13.74 13.82 -9.42
N LYS A 249 14.02 13.95 -10.72
CA LYS A 249 13.83 15.20 -11.48
C LYS A 249 12.38 15.68 -11.45
N GLU A 250 11.41 14.75 -11.56
CA GLU A 250 9.98 15.12 -11.55
C GLU A 250 9.47 15.53 -10.16
N LEU A 251 10.12 15.07 -9.10
CA LEU A 251 9.75 15.47 -7.72
C LEU A 251 10.19 16.91 -7.37
N ASP A 252 10.91 17.62 -8.26
CA ASP A 252 11.41 18.98 -8.04
C ASP A 252 12.15 19.11 -6.69
N ILE A 253 12.92 18.10 -6.32
CA ILE A 253 13.78 18.15 -5.13
C ILE A 253 14.99 19.03 -5.51
N HIS A 254 14.83 20.34 -5.34
CA HIS A 254 15.97 21.25 -5.40
C HIS A 254 16.77 21.09 -4.11
N VAL A 255 18.03 20.69 -4.24
CA VAL A 255 19.04 20.73 -3.18
C VAL A 255 19.53 22.17 -3.06
#